data_1cae058760ee571adb8cdc0074788efd
#
_entry.id   1cae058760ee571adb8cdc0074788efd
#
_cell.length_a   1.000
_cell.length_b   1.000
_cell.length_c   1.000
_cell.angle_alpha   90.00
_cell.angle_beta   90.00
_cell.angle_gamma   90.00
#
_symmetry.space_group_name_H-M   'P 1'
#
loop_
_entity.id
_entity.type
_entity.pdbx_description
1 polymer ?
#
loop_
_entity_poly.entity_id
_entity_poly.type
_entity_poly.pdbx_seq_one_letter_code
_entity_poly.pdbx_strand_id
1 'polypeptide(L)' 'MNKYLIWVRINPYQTANTVVYANNALAAKQLAEAQYGVGMVLNYTQVD' A
#
# COMPACT_ATOMS: atom_id res chain seq x y z
N MET A 1 -4.92 -15.41 2.23
CA MET A 1 -4.34 -14.10 1.96
C MET A 1 -4.31 -13.28 3.23
N ASN A 2 -3.30 -12.44 3.36
CA ASN A 2 -3.17 -11.53 4.47
C ASN A 2 -3.74 -10.17 4.10
N LYS A 3 -4.14 -9.42 5.11
CA LYS A 3 -4.66 -8.07 4.94
C LYS A 3 -3.59 -7.07 5.34
N TYR A 4 -3.35 -6.08 4.47
CA TYR A 4 -2.34 -5.06 4.71
C TYR A 4 -2.95 -3.67 4.63
N LEU A 5 -2.60 -2.83 5.58
CA LEU A 5 -2.92 -1.41 5.54
C LEU A 5 -1.74 -0.68 4.92
N ILE A 6 -1.99 0.06 3.85
CA ILE A 6 -0.96 0.72 3.06
C ILE A 6 -1.15 2.22 3.14
N TRP A 7 -0.08 2.95 3.45
CA TRP A 7 -0.06 4.40 3.36
C TRP A 7 0.52 4.81 2.03
N VAL A 8 -0.24 5.57 1.25
CA VAL A 8 0.18 6.03 -0.07
C VAL A 8 0.10 7.54 -0.14
N ARG A 9 0.98 8.11 -0.96
CA ARG A 9 0.93 9.53 -1.30
C ARG A 9 0.09 9.68 -2.56
N ILE A 10 -0.99 10.46 -2.48
CA ILE A 10 -1.86 10.70 -3.64
C ILE A 10 -1.52 12.00 -4.36
N ASN A 11 -0.92 12.95 -3.65
CA ASN A 11 -0.35 14.16 -4.25
C ASN A 11 0.68 14.74 -3.28
N PRO A 12 1.42 15.81 -3.65
CA PRO A 12 2.49 16.31 -2.79
C PRO A 12 2.08 16.71 -1.38
N TYR A 13 0.79 16.96 -1.17
CA TYR A 13 0.30 17.46 0.12
C TYR A 13 -0.65 16.50 0.83
N GLN A 14 -0.99 15.38 0.21
CA GLN A 14 -1.99 14.47 0.76
C GLN A 14 -1.51 13.03 0.73
N THR A 15 -1.85 12.31 1.79
CA THR A 15 -1.67 10.87 1.88
C THR A 15 -3.01 10.21 2.16
N ALA A 16 -3.11 8.93 1.89
CA ALA A 16 -4.30 8.16 2.15
C ALA A 16 -3.92 6.76 2.59
N ASN A 17 -4.86 6.09 3.26
CA ASN A 17 -4.70 4.69 3.65
C ASN A 17 -5.58 3.85 2.75
N THR A 18 -5.05 2.70 2.33
CA THR A 18 -5.82 1.73 1.57
C THR A 18 -5.57 0.33 2.12
N VAL A 19 -6.50 -0.57 1.89
CA VAL A 19 -6.38 -1.96 2.31
C VAL A 19 -6.14 -2.83 1.09
N VAL A 20 -5.14 -3.70 1.18
CA VAL A 20 -4.78 -4.63 0.12
C VAL A 20 -4.69 -6.03 0.69
N TYR A 21 -5.23 -7.00 -0.03
CA TYR A 21 -5.11 -8.42 0.30
C TYR A 21 -4.05 -9.05 -0.59
N ALA A 22 -3.07 -9.68 0.03
CA ALA A 22 -1.95 -10.28 -0.69
C ALA A 22 -1.34 -11.42 0.13
N ASN A 23 -0.51 -12.24 -0.52
CA ASN A 23 0.13 -13.37 0.14
C ASN A 23 1.26 -12.95 1.07
N ASN A 24 1.87 -11.80 0.83
CA ASN A 24 2.96 -11.30 1.66
C ASN A 24 3.06 -9.78 1.49
N ALA A 25 3.92 -9.17 2.32
CA ALA A 25 4.05 -7.70 2.34
C ALA A 25 4.58 -7.14 1.02
N LEU A 26 5.53 -7.83 0.39
CA LEU A 26 6.08 -7.38 -0.89
C LEU A 26 5.01 -7.36 -1.97
N ALA A 27 4.17 -8.41 -2.04
CA ALA A 27 3.08 -8.46 -3.00
C ALA A 27 2.07 -7.34 -2.75
N ALA A 28 1.77 -7.05 -1.47
CA ALA A 28 0.87 -5.95 -1.13
C ALA A 28 1.44 -4.60 -1.59
N LYS A 29 2.72 -4.37 -1.35
CA LYS A 29 3.40 -3.16 -1.80
C LYS A 29 3.34 -3.03 -3.32
N GLN A 30 3.62 -4.10 -4.04
CA GLN A 30 3.60 -4.09 -5.50
C GLN A 30 2.20 -3.80 -6.05
N LEU A 31 1.16 -4.35 -5.44
CA LEU A 31 -0.21 -4.05 -5.83
C LEU A 31 -0.54 -2.58 -5.61
N ALA A 32 -0.12 -2.02 -4.48
CA ALA A 32 -0.33 -0.59 -4.21
C ALA A 32 0.45 0.28 -5.18
N GLU A 33 1.68 -0.08 -5.51
CA GLU A 33 2.48 0.67 -6.48
C GLU A 33 1.89 0.63 -7.88
N ALA A 34 1.31 -0.51 -8.26
CA ALA A 34 0.63 -0.61 -9.56
C ALA A 34 -0.58 0.31 -9.64
N GLN A 35 -1.23 0.54 -8.52
CA GLN A 35 -2.44 1.36 -8.45
C GLN A 35 -2.13 2.85 -8.30
N TYR A 36 -1.12 3.20 -7.50
CA TYR A 36 -0.83 4.59 -7.15
C TYR A 36 0.47 5.13 -7.75
N GLY A 37 1.36 4.24 -8.19
CA GLY A 37 2.63 4.62 -8.79
C GLY A 37 3.82 4.17 -7.96
N VAL A 38 4.92 3.86 -8.66
CA VAL A 38 6.18 3.48 -8.03
C VAL A 38 6.68 4.66 -7.19
N GLY A 39 7.06 4.38 -5.94
CA GLY A 39 7.53 5.40 -5.02
C GLY A 39 6.44 6.12 -4.26
N MET A 40 5.16 5.81 -4.52
CA MET A 40 4.05 6.44 -3.82
C MET A 40 3.66 5.73 -2.53
N VAL A 41 4.14 4.50 -2.32
CA VAL A 41 3.90 3.76 -1.08
C VAL A 41 4.86 4.25 -0.01
N LEU A 42 4.33 4.84 1.04
CA LEU A 42 5.11 5.42 2.12
C LEU A 42 5.39 4.41 3.24
N ASN A 43 4.40 3.59 3.54
CA ASN A 43 4.51 2.60 4.61
C ASN A 43 3.44 1.53 4.42
N TYR A 44 3.64 0.39 5.07
CA TYR A 44 2.66 -0.69 5.02
C TYR A 44 2.80 -1.54 6.27
N THR A 45 1.69 -2.16 6.71
CA THR A 45 1.68 -3.03 7.88
C THR A 45 0.62 -4.11 7.70
N GLN A 46 0.90 -5.28 8.23
CA GLN A 46 -0.08 -6.37 8.26
C GLN A 46 -1.05 -6.15 9.42
N VAL A 47 -2.34 -6.26 9.14
CA VAL A 47 -3.38 -5.91 10.10
C VAL A 47 -4.34 -7.07 10.43
N ASP A 48 -3.99 -8.29 10.04
CA ASP A 48 -4.80 -9.46 10.43
C ASP A 48 -3.98 -10.58 11.05
#